data_5c0d0670dcbbf6910b52a9ea8b133cf6
#
_entry.id   5c0d0670dcbbf6910b52a9ea8b133cf6
#
_cell.length_a   1.000
_cell.length_b   1.000
_cell.length_c   1.000
_cell.angle_alpha   90.00
_cell.angle_beta   90.00
_cell.angle_gamma   90.00
#
_symmetry.space_group_name_H-M   'P 1'
#
loop_
_entity.id
_entity.type
_entity.pdbx_description
1 polymer ?
#
loop_
_entity_poly.entity_id
_entity_poly.type
_entity_poly.pdbx_seq_one_letter_code
_entity_poly.pdbx_strand_id
1 'polypeptide(L)'
;HIRPSNINAIAHKLAAAGVTDANYYPEGMHSHMRENWREYLERVRGKEPAEEKNHQRKTTLPMSVGSTGYDTQLDYVVKGIIPAVSLCSIYGASGSYKSFLAGSWACHVATGRQWGGRRVAHGAVLYVVGEGGIGVPRRVKAWEVVHDEQVKNLYLVNRPIFPAAPLDVDEMVIAARQVERETGKPVRMIILDTLARCFGGNDENDSRDMGAFIRGCDELKRRTGATVLVVHHSGKDETKGARGSSAFRASLDAEYRIRREDAGSEALVISCTKMKDAEELKEAAYDLRVVELFTDADGELITSLVVVDDPRPPVELERIEEAGNKTENHTALWGCIRSRTQNGDKCTIPLLRDDMKKLGYEMKNFRRWLYKLEKDGVIRIDGDDVAPL
;
A
#
# COMPACT_ATOMS: atom_id res chain seq x y z
N HIS A 1 -42.25 7.47 -23.98
CA HIS A 1 -41.03 7.55 -24.83
C HIS A 1 -40.53 6.14 -25.16
N ILE A 2 -40.80 5.63 -26.37
CA ILE A 2 -40.26 4.37 -26.86
C ILE A 2 -38.83 4.65 -27.33
N ARG A 3 -37.84 3.99 -26.73
CA ARG A 3 -36.45 4.13 -27.17
C ARG A 3 -36.26 3.51 -28.55
N PRO A 4 -35.36 4.03 -29.43
CA PRO A 4 -35.14 3.50 -30.78
C PRO A 4 -34.81 1.99 -30.82
N SER A 5 -34.16 1.46 -29.78
CA SER A 5 -33.85 0.04 -29.63
C SER A 5 -35.08 -0.87 -29.48
N ASN A 6 -36.24 -0.33 -29.07
CA ASN A 6 -37.44 -1.12 -28.85
C ASN A 6 -38.34 -1.17 -30.11
N ILE A 7 -38.17 -0.25 -31.09
CA ILE A 7 -38.98 -0.16 -32.27
C ILE A 7 -38.83 -1.44 -33.14
N ASN A 8 -37.60 -1.96 -33.28
CA ASN A 8 -37.33 -3.17 -34.03
C ASN A 8 -37.98 -4.39 -33.38
N ALA A 9 -37.97 -4.51 -32.07
CA ALA A 9 -38.58 -5.60 -31.34
C ALA A 9 -40.13 -5.58 -31.44
N ILE A 10 -40.73 -4.37 -31.43
CA ILE A 10 -42.16 -4.14 -31.57
C ILE A 10 -42.57 -4.46 -33.02
N ALA A 11 -41.81 -4.00 -34.00
CA ALA A 11 -42.06 -4.31 -35.41
C ALA A 11 -42.05 -5.81 -35.72
N HIS A 12 -41.07 -6.55 -35.20
CA HIS A 12 -41.02 -8.01 -35.31
C HIS A 12 -42.24 -8.70 -34.68
N LYS A 13 -42.69 -8.26 -33.52
CA LYS A 13 -43.88 -8.78 -32.86
C LYS A 13 -45.15 -8.51 -33.62
N LEU A 14 -45.29 -7.30 -34.19
CA LEU A 14 -46.44 -6.91 -35.00
C LEU A 14 -46.46 -7.69 -36.35
N ALA A 15 -45.33 -7.86 -37.02
CA ALA A 15 -45.21 -8.63 -38.23
C ALA A 15 -45.53 -10.14 -37.97
N ALA A 16 -45.04 -10.70 -36.88
CA ALA A 16 -45.35 -12.07 -36.45
C ALA A 16 -46.83 -12.26 -36.07
N ALA A 17 -47.51 -11.20 -35.60
CA ALA A 17 -48.94 -11.21 -35.31
C ALA A 17 -49.83 -10.95 -36.55
N GLY A 18 -49.24 -10.91 -37.77
CA GLY A 18 -50.00 -10.73 -39.01
C GLY A 18 -50.53 -9.32 -39.23
N VAL A 19 -50.03 -8.31 -38.55
CA VAL A 19 -50.43 -6.91 -38.76
C VAL A 19 -49.89 -6.43 -40.09
N THR A 20 -50.80 -6.30 -41.07
CA THR A 20 -50.48 -5.96 -42.47
C THR A 20 -50.73 -4.48 -42.80
N ASP A 21 -51.29 -3.72 -41.89
CA ASP A 21 -51.62 -2.28 -42.14
C ASP A 21 -50.38 -1.42 -42.02
N ALA A 22 -49.93 -0.92 -43.17
CA ALA A 22 -48.79 0.01 -43.26
C ALA A 22 -49.07 1.38 -42.59
N ASN A 23 -50.32 1.65 -42.21
CA ASN A 23 -50.73 2.88 -41.55
C ASN A 23 -50.85 2.76 -40.02
N TYR A 24 -50.58 1.58 -39.48
CA TYR A 24 -50.55 1.43 -38.02
C TYR A 24 -49.27 2.03 -37.45
N TYR A 25 -49.43 3.06 -36.65
CA TYR A 25 -48.34 3.74 -35.95
C TYR A 25 -48.56 3.70 -34.44
N PRO A 26 -47.56 3.31 -33.66
CA PRO A 26 -47.62 3.43 -32.21
C PRO A 26 -47.83 4.90 -31.81
N GLU A 27 -48.68 5.15 -30.81
CA GLU A 27 -48.91 6.51 -30.31
C GLU A 27 -47.59 7.19 -29.90
N GLY A 28 -47.36 8.45 -30.33
CA GLY A 28 -46.15 9.23 -30.03
C GLY A 28 -45.02 9.09 -31.04
N MET A 29 -45.21 8.43 -32.18
CA MET A 29 -44.18 8.33 -33.22
C MET A 29 -44.12 9.63 -34.06
N HIS A 30 -42.90 10.25 -34.14
CA HIS A 30 -42.65 11.44 -34.94
C HIS A 30 -42.73 11.15 -36.46
N SER A 31 -43.06 12.18 -37.26
CA SER A 31 -43.29 12.04 -38.71
C SER A 31 -42.13 11.42 -39.50
N HIS A 32 -40.90 11.80 -39.20
CA HIS A 32 -39.69 11.25 -39.84
C HIS A 32 -39.42 9.76 -39.47
N MET A 33 -39.97 9.28 -38.36
CA MET A 33 -39.88 7.87 -38.00
C MET A 33 -40.94 7.02 -38.70
N ARG A 34 -42.04 7.64 -39.22
CA ARG A 34 -43.09 6.94 -39.95
C ARG A 34 -42.65 6.48 -41.35
N GLU A 35 -41.80 7.29 -42.01
CA GLU A 35 -41.18 6.90 -43.28
C GLU A 35 -40.24 5.70 -43.11
N ASN A 36 -39.36 5.77 -42.16
CA ASN A 36 -38.45 4.69 -41.81
C ASN A 36 -39.18 3.39 -41.36
N TRP A 37 -40.38 3.54 -40.78
CA TRP A 37 -41.23 2.41 -40.39
C TRP A 37 -41.83 1.68 -41.58
N ARG A 38 -42.30 2.42 -42.62
CA ARG A 38 -42.78 1.78 -43.88
C ARG A 38 -41.68 0.99 -44.59
N GLU A 39 -40.55 1.62 -44.81
CA GLU A 39 -39.37 0.95 -45.39
C GLU A 39 -38.95 -0.30 -44.60
N TYR A 40 -39.02 -0.21 -43.30
CA TYR A 40 -38.69 -1.32 -42.38
C TYR A 40 -39.72 -2.45 -42.55
N LEU A 41 -41.00 -2.18 -42.56
CA LEU A 41 -42.06 -3.18 -42.76
C LEU A 41 -41.96 -3.85 -44.12
N GLU A 42 -41.71 -3.09 -45.21
CA GLU A 42 -41.49 -3.65 -46.53
C GLU A 42 -40.26 -4.55 -46.58
N ARG A 43 -39.19 -4.17 -45.93
CA ARG A 43 -37.95 -4.96 -45.84
C ARG A 43 -38.13 -6.23 -45.02
N VAL A 44 -38.98 -6.24 -44.03
CA VAL A 44 -39.28 -7.45 -43.20
C VAL A 44 -40.23 -8.38 -43.94
N ARG A 45 -41.20 -7.87 -44.75
CA ARG A 45 -42.11 -8.68 -45.57
C ARG A 45 -41.42 -9.41 -46.71
N GLY A 46 -40.32 -8.87 -47.28
CA GLY A 46 -39.56 -9.48 -48.37
C GLY A 46 -38.51 -10.48 -47.95
N LYS A 47 -38.35 -10.72 -46.67
CA LYS A 47 -37.40 -11.72 -46.18
C LYS A 47 -38.18 -12.89 -45.58
N GLU A 48 -38.01 -14.08 -46.18
CA GLU A 48 -38.27 -15.34 -45.49
C GLU A 48 -37.62 -15.25 -44.09
N PRO A 49 -38.22 -15.86 -43.04
CA PRO A 49 -37.62 -15.86 -41.74
C PRO A 49 -36.20 -16.38 -41.91
N ALA A 50 -35.22 -15.47 -41.85
CA ALA A 50 -33.84 -15.88 -41.75
C ALA A 50 -33.79 -16.83 -40.57
N GLU A 51 -33.40 -18.10 -40.83
CA GLU A 51 -33.04 -18.99 -39.73
C GLU A 51 -32.29 -18.15 -38.71
N GLU A 52 -32.85 -18.01 -37.52
CA GLU A 52 -32.13 -17.42 -36.38
C GLU A 52 -30.84 -18.23 -36.27
N LYS A 53 -29.81 -17.78 -36.97
CA LYS A 53 -28.47 -18.20 -36.62
C LYS A 53 -28.31 -17.74 -35.19
N ASN A 54 -28.60 -18.65 -34.30
CA ASN A 54 -28.37 -18.53 -32.87
C ASN A 54 -26.87 -18.30 -32.71
N HIS A 55 -26.47 -17.01 -32.94
CA HIS A 55 -25.13 -16.58 -32.64
C HIS A 55 -25.08 -16.56 -31.11
N GLN A 56 -24.88 -17.75 -30.54
CA GLN A 56 -24.56 -17.86 -29.12
C GLN A 56 -23.42 -16.89 -28.88
N ARG A 57 -23.77 -15.76 -28.28
CA ARG A 57 -22.80 -14.73 -27.89
C ARG A 57 -21.77 -15.40 -26.99
N LYS A 58 -20.58 -15.65 -27.50
CA LYS A 58 -19.49 -16.18 -26.68
C LYS A 58 -19.19 -15.18 -25.58
N THR A 59 -19.10 -15.65 -24.35
CA THR A 59 -18.70 -14.83 -23.20
C THR A 59 -17.28 -14.33 -23.42
N THR A 60 -17.01 -13.11 -22.93
CA THR A 60 -15.66 -12.55 -22.80
C THR A 60 -15.09 -12.78 -21.40
N LEU A 61 -15.82 -13.49 -20.53
CA LEU A 61 -15.34 -13.82 -19.19
C LEU A 61 -14.15 -14.78 -19.29
N PRO A 62 -13.03 -14.51 -18.61
CA PRO A 62 -11.95 -15.46 -18.48
C PRO A 62 -12.45 -16.67 -17.66
N MET A 63 -12.38 -17.84 -18.23
CA MET A 63 -12.83 -19.07 -17.58
C MET A 63 -11.72 -20.12 -17.66
N SER A 64 -11.53 -20.86 -16.58
CA SER A 64 -10.68 -22.05 -16.51
C SER A 64 -11.50 -23.27 -16.09
N VAL A 65 -11.01 -24.45 -16.37
CA VAL A 65 -11.70 -25.70 -16.04
C VAL A 65 -11.01 -26.38 -14.85
N GLY A 66 -11.78 -26.69 -13.82
CA GLY A 66 -11.33 -27.47 -12.67
C GLY A 66 -10.11 -26.90 -11.99
N SER A 67 -9.06 -27.71 -11.88
CA SER A 67 -7.80 -27.36 -11.23
C SER A 67 -6.77 -26.69 -12.14
N THR A 68 -7.15 -26.22 -13.32
CA THR A 68 -6.23 -25.53 -14.25
C THR A 68 -5.56 -24.34 -13.55
N GLY A 69 -4.22 -24.34 -13.53
CA GLY A 69 -3.43 -23.31 -12.86
C GLY A 69 -3.06 -23.61 -11.39
N TYR A 70 -3.38 -24.81 -10.87
CA TYR A 70 -3.06 -25.20 -9.48
C TYR A 70 -1.55 -25.15 -9.16
N ASP A 71 -0.71 -25.28 -10.17
CA ASP A 71 0.76 -25.23 -10.09
C ASP A 71 1.34 -23.85 -10.42
N THR A 72 0.48 -22.85 -10.63
CA THR A 72 0.91 -21.48 -10.87
C THR A 72 1.59 -20.92 -9.61
N GLN A 73 2.86 -20.53 -9.75
CA GLN A 73 3.58 -19.92 -8.65
C GLN A 73 3.08 -18.50 -8.40
N LEU A 74 2.91 -18.16 -7.12
CA LEU A 74 2.58 -16.80 -6.71
C LEU A 74 3.76 -15.86 -6.99
N ASP A 75 3.53 -14.88 -7.85
CA ASP A 75 4.49 -13.81 -8.11
C ASP A 75 4.49 -12.76 -7.02
N TYR A 76 5.63 -12.09 -6.85
CA TYR A 76 5.84 -11.09 -5.81
C TYR A 76 6.55 -9.86 -6.35
N VAL A 77 6.16 -8.70 -5.84
CA VAL A 77 6.95 -7.46 -5.96
C VAL A 77 8.14 -7.50 -5.01
N VAL A 78 7.93 -7.94 -3.76
CA VAL A 78 8.98 -8.30 -2.79
C VAL A 78 8.70 -9.71 -2.33
N LYS A 79 9.58 -10.65 -2.63
CA LYS A 79 9.36 -12.09 -2.41
C LYS A 79 8.94 -12.44 -0.99
N GLY A 80 7.77 -13.05 -0.86
CA GLY A 80 7.20 -13.48 0.42
C GLY A 80 6.64 -12.34 1.29
N ILE A 81 6.60 -11.11 0.75
CA ILE A 81 6.06 -9.94 1.47
C ILE A 81 4.95 -9.27 0.65
N ILE A 82 5.26 -8.77 -0.54
CA ILE A 82 4.29 -8.05 -1.36
C ILE A 82 3.96 -8.89 -2.58
N PRO A 83 2.77 -9.53 -2.62
CA PRO A 83 2.33 -10.25 -3.81
C PRO A 83 2.19 -9.31 -5.02
N ALA A 84 2.47 -9.80 -6.21
CA ALA A 84 2.28 -9.04 -7.44
C ALA A 84 0.78 -8.92 -7.79
N VAL A 85 0.42 -7.83 -8.47
CA VAL A 85 -0.95 -7.56 -8.93
C VAL A 85 -1.99 -7.69 -7.81
N SER A 86 -1.66 -7.18 -6.63
CA SER A 86 -2.43 -7.33 -5.41
C SER A 86 -2.83 -5.99 -4.79
N LEU A 87 -3.78 -6.01 -3.86
CA LEU A 87 -4.10 -4.88 -2.99
C LEU A 87 -3.53 -5.17 -1.60
N CYS A 88 -2.53 -4.40 -1.20
CA CYS A 88 -1.84 -4.55 0.08
C CYS A 88 -2.02 -3.32 0.95
N SER A 89 -1.89 -3.48 2.25
CA SER A 89 -1.89 -2.36 3.20
C SER A 89 -0.80 -2.50 4.26
N ILE A 90 -0.24 -1.36 4.66
CA ILE A 90 0.51 -1.23 5.90
C ILE A 90 -0.21 -0.25 6.81
N TYR A 91 -0.42 -0.62 8.06
CA TYR A 91 -1.11 0.23 9.02
C TYR A 91 -0.38 0.32 10.37
N GLY A 92 -0.68 1.35 11.14
CA GLY A 92 -0.13 1.57 12.47
C GLY A 92 -0.34 3.01 12.95
N ALA A 93 0.07 3.30 14.17
CA ALA A 93 -0.03 4.62 14.78
C ALA A 93 0.70 5.70 13.98
N SER A 94 0.35 6.96 14.21
CA SER A 94 1.15 8.08 13.68
C SER A 94 2.57 7.99 14.22
N GLY A 95 3.58 8.26 13.37
CA GLY A 95 4.98 8.17 13.77
C GLY A 95 5.57 6.75 13.86
N SER A 96 4.84 5.70 13.48
CA SER A 96 5.35 4.30 13.48
C SER A 96 6.24 3.94 12.29
N TYR A 97 6.80 4.90 11.57
CA TYR A 97 7.71 4.73 10.44
C TYR A 97 7.11 4.04 9.18
N LYS A 98 5.78 3.96 9.03
CA LYS A 98 5.10 3.37 7.86
C LYS A 98 5.60 3.91 6.52
N SER A 99 5.63 5.25 6.38
CA SER A 99 6.06 5.88 5.14
C SER A 99 7.58 5.73 4.88
N PHE A 100 8.40 5.48 5.91
CA PHE A 100 9.81 5.10 5.73
C PHE A 100 9.93 3.70 5.15
N LEU A 101 9.12 2.75 5.65
CA LEU A 101 9.08 1.39 5.12
C LEU A 101 8.55 1.37 3.68
N ALA A 102 7.44 2.08 3.40
CA ALA A 102 6.89 2.20 2.05
C ALA A 102 7.92 2.81 1.08
N GLY A 103 8.65 3.85 1.51
CA GLY A 103 9.74 4.46 0.76
C GLY A 103 10.91 3.52 0.52
N SER A 104 11.30 2.73 1.54
CA SER A 104 12.33 1.70 1.39
C SER A 104 11.94 0.67 0.33
N TRP A 105 10.75 0.09 0.41
CA TRP A 105 10.28 -0.85 -0.61
C TRP A 105 10.20 -0.20 -2.00
N ALA A 106 9.74 1.05 -2.09
CA ALA A 106 9.69 1.79 -3.36
C ALA A 106 11.07 1.93 -4.01
N CYS A 107 12.09 2.31 -3.24
CA CYS A 107 13.47 2.45 -3.73
C CYS A 107 14.04 1.10 -4.20
N HIS A 108 13.85 0.04 -3.42
CA HIS A 108 14.31 -1.29 -3.80
C HIS A 108 13.63 -1.83 -5.06
N VAL A 109 12.32 -1.59 -5.23
CA VAL A 109 11.61 -1.95 -6.48
C VAL A 109 12.12 -1.13 -7.66
N ALA A 110 12.33 0.17 -7.47
CA ALA A 110 12.77 1.08 -8.52
C ALA A 110 14.21 0.81 -9.00
N THR A 111 15.06 0.24 -8.13
CA THR A 111 16.45 -0.12 -8.46
C THR A 111 16.61 -1.61 -8.79
N GLY A 112 15.70 -2.46 -8.34
CA GLY A 112 15.81 -3.93 -8.44
C GLY A 112 16.73 -4.55 -7.39
N ARG A 113 17.15 -3.76 -6.40
CA ARG A 113 17.99 -4.22 -5.28
C ARG A 113 17.18 -5.13 -4.37
N GLN A 114 17.79 -6.21 -3.90
CA GLN A 114 17.16 -7.12 -2.92
C GLN A 114 16.82 -6.36 -1.64
N TRP A 115 15.72 -6.72 -0.99
CA TRP A 115 15.30 -6.20 0.30
C TRP A 115 15.35 -7.30 1.35
N GLY A 116 16.18 -7.13 2.37
CA GLY A 116 16.40 -8.16 3.40
C GLY A 116 16.80 -9.52 2.82
N GLY A 117 17.68 -9.54 1.82
CA GLY A 117 18.08 -10.75 1.09
C GLY A 117 17.01 -11.35 0.18
N ARG A 118 15.80 -10.75 0.10
CA ARG A 118 14.67 -11.21 -0.71
C ARG A 118 14.72 -10.62 -2.12
N ARG A 119 14.41 -11.45 -3.10
CA ARG A 119 14.29 -11.00 -4.50
C ARG A 119 13.19 -9.96 -4.64
N VAL A 120 13.46 -8.92 -5.41
CA VAL A 120 12.55 -7.83 -5.74
C VAL A 120 12.27 -7.80 -7.24
N ALA A 121 11.03 -7.57 -7.63
CA ALA A 121 10.66 -7.40 -9.03
C ALA A 121 11.03 -5.98 -9.47
N HIS A 122 12.12 -5.85 -10.24
CA HIS A 122 12.58 -4.57 -10.76
C HIS A 122 11.53 -3.94 -11.68
N GLY A 123 11.22 -2.66 -11.46
CA GLY A 123 10.29 -1.89 -12.29
C GLY A 123 10.11 -0.48 -11.79
N ALA A 124 9.22 0.27 -12.43
CA ALA A 124 8.89 1.62 -11.98
C ALA A 124 7.89 1.59 -10.81
N VAL A 125 7.92 2.65 -10.01
CA VAL A 125 7.02 2.88 -8.89
C VAL A 125 6.38 4.26 -9.01
N LEU A 126 5.06 4.34 -8.83
CA LEU A 126 4.33 5.60 -8.65
C LEU A 126 4.02 5.76 -7.16
N TYR A 127 4.53 6.81 -6.54
CA TYR A 127 4.31 7.09 -5.12
C TYR A 127 3.45 8.36 -4.98
N VAL A 128 2.20 8.18 -4.56
CA VAL A 128 1.28 9.29 -4.30
C VAL A 128 1.58 9.86 -2.92
N VAL A 129 2.06 11.10 -2.90
CA VAL A 129 2.40 11.85 -1.68
C VAL A 129 1.17 12.68 -1.27
N GLY A 130 0.19 12.03 -0.64
CA GLY A 130 -1.10 12.67 -0.32
C GLY A 130 -1.02 13.78 0.72
N GLU A 131 -0.03 13.75 1.60
CA GLU A 131 0.21 14.82 2.59
C GLU A 131 1.05 15.96 2.02
N GLY A 132 1.66 15.75 0.84
CA GLY A 132 2.58 16.71 0.23
C GLY A 132 3.89 16.87 0.98
N GLY A 133 4.71 17.83 0.53
CA GLY A 133 5.91 18.25 1.21
C GLY A 133 7.18 17.48 0.84
N ILE A 134 8.26 17.89 1.48
CA ILE A 134 9.64 17.48 1.21
C ILE A 134 10.07 16.18 1.89
N GLY A 135 9.18 15.56 2.67
CA GLY A 135 9.52 14.38 3.48
C GLY A 135 9.90 13.17 2.62
N VAL A 136 9.13 12.85 1.57
CA VAL A 136 9.42 11.68 0.72
C VAL A 136 10.70 11.87 -0.09
N PRO A 137 10.95 13.02 -0.78
CA PRO A 137 12.23 13.28 -1.43
C PRO A 137 13.44 13.13 -0.52
N ARG A 138 13.36 13.63 0.73
CA ARG A 138 14.46 13.51 1.71
C ARG A 138 14.71 12.05 2.10
N ARG A 139 13.67 11.23 2.23
CA ARG A 139 13.79 9.78 2.50
C ARG A 139 14.44 9.05 1.32
N VAL A 140 14.03 9.37 0.10
CA VAL A 140 14.65 8.82 -1.12
C VAL A 140 16.14 9.22 -1.18
N LYS A 141 16.46 10.49 -0.92
CA LYS A 141 17.84 10.96 -0.90
C LYS A 141 18.68 10.26 0.15
N ALA A 142 18.14 10.04 1.35
CA ALA A 142 18.83 9.29 2.41
C ALA A 142 19.11 7.84 1.98
N TRP A 143 18.14 7.20 1.32
CA TRP A 143 18.33 5.86 0.76
C TRP A 143 19.45 5.84 -0.31
N GLU A 144 19.46 6.82 -1.23
CA GLU A 144 20.51 6.96 -2.25
C GLU A 144 21.91 7.11 -1.63
N VAL A 145 22.03 7.90 -0.56
CA VAL A 145 23.30 8.10 0.15
C VAL A 145 23.79 6.79 0.78
N VAL A 146 22.91 6.04 1.43
CA VAL A 146 23.30 4.79 2.12
C VAL A 146 23.69 3.69 1.13
N HIS A 147 23.01 3.62 -0.01
CA HIS A 147 23.22 2.55 -0.98
C HIS A 147 24.15 2.94 -2.15
N ASP A 148 24.63 4.19 -2.17
CA ASP A 148 25.45 4.76 -3.26
C ASP A 148 24.83 4.49 -4.64
N GLU A 149 23.52 4.65 -4.76
CA GLU A 149 22.75 4.35 -5.96
C GLU A 149 21.60 5.34 -6.17
N GLN A 150 21.46 5.86 -7.40
CA GLN A 150 20.36 6.77 -7.75
C GLN A 150 19.07 6.03 -8.04
N VAL A 151 17.98 6.51 -7.48
CA VAL A 151 16.63 5.95 -7.68
C VAL A 151 15.93 6.62 -8.87
N LYS A 152 16.14 6.09 -10.09
CA LYS A 152 15.65 6.71 -11.33
C LYS A 152 14.22 6.34 -11.72
N ASN A 153 13.70 5.20 -11.24
CA ASN A 153 12.39 4.69 -11.65
C ASN A 153 11.32 4.89 -10.57
N LEU A 154 11.52 5.80 -9.63
CA LEU A 154 10.53 6.19 -8.61
C LEU A 154 9.98 7.58 -8.95
N TYR A 155 8.71 7.66 -9.25
CA TYR A 155 7.99 8.88 -9.62
C TYR A 155 7.07 9.30 -8.48
N LEU A 156 7.22 10.54 -8.03
CA LEU A 156 6.41 11.10 -6.95
C LEU A 156 5.23 11.89 -7.54
N VAL A 157 4.01 11.50 -7.18
CA VAL A 157 2.79 12.22 -7.51
C VAL A 157 2.46 13.16 -6.34
N ASN A 158 2.77 14.44 -6.50
CA ASN A 158 2.72 15.45 -5.43
C ASN A 158 1.31 16.04 -5.20
N ARG A 159 0.29 15.23 -5.35
CA ARG A 159 -1.11 15.52 -4.97
C ARG A 159 -1.82 14.24 -4.56
N PRO A 160 -2.88 14.32 -3.74
CA PRO A 160 -3.71 13.15 -3.51
C PRO A 160 -4.40 12.69 -4.80
N ILE A 161 -4.62 11.40 -4.90
CA ILE A 161 -5.39 10.72 -5.95
C ILE A 161 -6.56 10.04 -5.25
N PHE A 162 -7.76 10.14 -5.84
CA PHE A 162 -8.98 9.60 -5.27
C PHE A 162 -9.44 8.35 -6.03
N PRO A 163 -9.10 7.13 -5.59
CA PRO A 163 -9.51 5.90 -6.28
C PRO A 163 -11.04 5.77 -6.47
N ALA A 164 -11.83 6.37 -5.57
CA ALA A 164 -13.29 6.42 -5.74
C ALA A 164 -13.76 7.30 -6.93
N ALA A 165 -12.88 8.15 -7.49
CA ALA A 165 -13.16 9.01 -8.62
C ALA A 165 -12.60 8.39 -9.92
N PRO A 166 -13.45 7.99 -10.90
CA PRO A 166 -13.00 7.36 -12.14
C PRO A 166 -11.96 8.17 -12.92
N LEU A 167 -12.07 9.50 -12.93
CA LEU A 167 -11.12 10.38 -13.62
C LEU A 167 -9.71 10.30 -13.02
N ASP A 168 -9.57 10.23 -11.70
CA ASP A 168 -8.28 10.09 -11.05
C ASP A 168 -7.66 8.70 -11.31
N VAL A 169 -8.49 7.66 -11.40
CA VAL A 169 -8.05 6.34 -11.83
C VAL A 169 -7.53 6.38 -13.27
N ASP A 170 -8.25 7.06 -14.18
CA ASP A 170 -7.81 7.23 -15.56
C ASP A 170 -6.47 7.96 -15.66
N GLU A 171 -6.32 9.08 -14.94
CA GLU A 171 -5.07 9.84 -14.88
C GLU A 171 -3.90 9.00 -14.36
N MET A 172 -4.10 8.20 -13.32
CA MET A 172 -3.06 7.30 -12.80
C MET A 172 -2.67 6.21 -13.80
N VAL A 173 -3.63 5.68 -14.53
CA VAL A 173 -3.33 4.70 -15.61
C VAL A 173 -2.57 5.36 -16.76
N ILE A 174 -2.91 6.59 -17.13
CA ILE A 174 -2.17 7.38 -18.13
C ILE A 174 -0.75 7.64 -17.65
N ALA A 175 -0.57 8.06 -16.40
CA ALA A 175 0.75 8.28 -15.79
C ALA A 175 1.58 6.98 -15.78
N ALA A 176 0.98 5.85 -15.39
CA ALA A 176 1.67 4.56 -15.41
C ALA A 176 2.18 4.21 -16.81
N ARG A 177 1.34 4.33 -17.84
CA ARG A 177 1.72 4.08 -19.22
C ARG A 177 2.79 5.05 -19.74
N GLN A 178 2.75 6.30 -19.29
CA GLN A 178 3.79 7.28 -19.63
C GLN A 178 5.13 6.84 -19.03
N VAL A 179 5.16 6.54 -17.74
CA VAL A 179 6.37 6.07 -17.04
C VAL A 179 6.93 4.78 -17.66
N GLU A 180 6.06 3.86 -18.05
CA GLU A 180 6.48 2.64 -18.76
C GLU A 180 7.17 2.93 -20.10
N ARG A 181 6.66 3.89 -20.87
CA ARG A 181 7.28 4.31 -22.12
C ARG A 181 8.63 5.02 -21.90
N GLU A 182 8.72 5.86 -20.88
CA GLU A 182 9.92 6.63 -20.55
C GLU A 182 11.05 5.75 -20.01
N THR A 183 10.71 4.77 -19.17
CA THR A 183 11.68 3.92 -18.47
C THR A 183 11.98 2.60 -19.19
N GLY A 184 11.09 2.18 -20.09
CA GLY A 184 11.11 0.84 -20.67
C GLY A 184 10.84 -0.28 -19.66
N LYS A 185 10.30 0.06 -18.46
CA LYS A 185 10.04 -0.87 -17.37
C LYS A 185 8.56 -0.83 -16.98
N PRO A 186 7.96 -2.00 -16.63
CA PRO A 186 6.59 -2.01 -16.14
C PRO A 186 6.49 -1.29 -14.79
N VAL A 187 5.37 -0.63 -14.55
CA VAL A 187 5.02 -0.13 -13.22
C VAL A 187 4.66 -1.32 -12.34
N ARG A 188 5.48 -1.61 -11.33
CA ARG A 188 5.29 -2.74 -10.42
C ARG A 188 4.47 -2.40 -9.19
N MET A 189 4.52 -1.14 -8.75
CA MET A 189 3.84 -0.73 -7.53
C MET A 189 3.31 0.69 -7.63
N ILE A 190 2.10 0.90 -7.11
CA ILE A 190 1.47 2.20 -6.88
C ILE A 190 1.26 2.32 -5.37
N ILE A 191 1.84 3.34 -4.75
CA ILE A 191 1.72 3.58 -3.31
C ILE A 191 0.78 4.76 -3.08
N LEU A 192 -0.22 4.58 -2.22
CA LEU A 192 -1.13 5.62 -1.76
C LEU A 192 -0.79 5.98 -0.30
N ASP A 193 -0.09 7.09 -0.08
CA ASP A 193 0.34 7.54 1.24
C ASP A 193 -0.27 8.91 1.56
N THR A 194 -1.34 8.95 2.34
CA THR A 194 -2.05 7.92 3.09
C THR A 194 -3.47 7.68 2.57
N LEU A 195 -4.13 6.59 3.03
CA LEU A 195 -5.53 6.32 2.71
C LEU A 195 -6.40 7.54 3.02
N ALA A 196 -6.28 8.11 4.21
CA ALA A 196 -7.08 9.27 4.64
C ALA A 196 -7.00 10.45 3.65
N ARG A 197 -5.83 10.71 3.09
CA ARG A 197 -5.64 11.79 2.10
C ARG A 197 -6.18 11.42 0.72
N CYS A 198 -6.17 10.16 0.39
CA CYS A 198 -6.66 9.64 -0.88
C CYS A 198 -8.14 9.23 -0.85
N PHE A 199 -8.85 9.50 0.25
CA PHE A 199 -10.25 9.13 0.43
C PHE A 199 -11.25 10.20 -0.06
N GLY A 200 -10.79 11.41 -0.36
CA GLY A 200 -11.58 12.45 -1.01
C GLY A 200 -12.70 13.08 -0.17
N GLY A 201 -12.55 13.07 1.16
CA GLY A 201 -13.56 13.64 2.08
C GLY A 201 -14.75 12.73 2.38
N ASN A 202 -14.77 11.50 1.86
CA ASN A 202 -15.74 10.45 2.18
C ASN A 202 -15.51 9.90 3.61
N ASP A 203 -16.45 9.10 4.13
CA ASP A 203 -16.32 8.48 5.46
C ASP A 203 -15.64 7.11 5.36
N GLU A 204 -14.44 6.98 5.93
CA GLU A 204 -13.69 5.72 5.98
C GLU A 204 -14.44 4.58 6.70
N ASN A 205 -15.44 4.90 7.54
CA ASN A 205 -16.25 3.92 8.25
C ASN A 205 -17.48 3.49 7.44
N ASP A 206 -17.88 4.26 6.43
CA ASP A 206 -19.01 3.91 5.56
C ASP A 206 -18.59 2.81 4.57
N SER A 207 -19.35 1.72 4.55
CA SER A 207 -19.04 0.56 3.71
C SER A 207 -19.24 0.82 2.21
N ARG A 208 -20.09 1.79 1.82
CA ARG A 208 -20.31 2.17 0.41
C ARG A 208 -19.12 2.98 -0.10
N ASP A 209 -18.69 3.95 0.69
CA ASP A 209 -17.55 4.81 0.35
C ASP A 209 -16.27 3.98 0.29
N MET A 210 -16.05 3.12 1.28
CA MET A 210 -14.93 2.17 1.27
C MET A 210 -15.00 1.22 0.08
N GLY A 211 -16.19 0.74 -0.27
CA GLY A 211 -16.40 -0.10 -1.45
C GLY A 211 -16.07 0.63 -2.76
N ALA A 212 -16.31 1.95 -2.85
CA ALA A 212 -15.93 2.76 -4.01
C ALA A 212 -14.39 2.89 -4.11
N PHE A 213 -13.72 3.14 -2.99
CA PHE A 213 -12.25 3.20 -2.91
C PHE A 213 -11.60 1.87 -3.33
N ILE A 214 -12.09 0.75 -2.79
CA ILE A 214 -11.61 -0.61 -3.12
C ILE A 214 -11.76 -0.87 -4.63
N ARG A 215 -12.94 -0.59 -5.21
CA ARG A 215 -13.16 -0.77 -6.66
C ARG A 215 -12.18 0.04 -7.50
N GLY A 216 -11.87 1.26 -7.10
CA GLY A 216 -10.87 2.07 -7.78
C GLY A 216 -9.46 1.51 -7.69
N CYS A 217 -9.06 0.99 -6.53
CA CYS A 217 -7.79 0.28 -6.35
C CYS A 217 -7.73 -0.99 -7.22
N ASP A 218 -8.82 -1.77 -7.28
CA ASP A 218 -8.92 -2.96 -8.14
C ASP A 218 -8.83 -2.59 -9.63
N GLU A 219 -9.41 -1.46 -10.03
CA GLU A 219 -9.33 -0.96 -11.40
C GLU A 219 -7.93 -0.49 -11.75
N LEU A 220 -7.22 0.20 -10.85
CA LEU A 220 -5.80 0.54 -11.01
C LEU A 220 -4.97 -0.73 -11.20
N LYS A 221 -5.12 -1.69 -10.30
CA LYS A 221 -4.43 -2.99 -10.36
C LYS A 221 -4.70 -3.73 -11.68
N ARG A 222 -5.96 -3.82 -12.09
CA ARG A 222 -6.38 -4.50 -13.31
C ARG A 222 -5.82 -3.88 -14.59
N ARG A 223 -5.78 -2.51 -14.64
CA ARG A 223 -5.40 -1.78 -15.86
C ARG A 223 -3.89 -1.55 -15.99
N THR A 224 -3.16 -1.56 -14.88
CA THR A 224 -1.71 -1.34 -14.87
C THR A 224 -0.90 -2.61 -14.65
N GLY A 225 -1.49 -3.65 -14.08
CA GLY A 225 -0.75 -4.83 -13.61
C GLY A 225 0.13 -4.56 -12.39
N ALA A 226 0.03 -3.37 -11.79
CA ALA A 226 0.79 -3.01 -10.60
C ALA A 226 0.12 -3.49 -9.31
N THR A 227 0.90 -3.73 -8.28
CA THR A 227 0.40 -3.87 -6.91
C THR A 227 0.06 -2.50 -6.35
N VAL A 228 -1.10 -2.36 -5.72
CA VAL A 228 -1.49 -1.15 -5.00
C VAL A 228 -1.19 -1.35 -3.51
N LEU A 229 -0.29 -0.54 -2.96
CA LEU A 229 0.05 -0.50 -1.54
C LEU A 229 -0.56 0.73 -0.89
N VAL A 230 -1.39 0.54 0.13
CA VAL A 230 -2.07 1.61 0.85
C VAL A 230 -1.44 1.79 2.23
N VAL A 231 -0.96 2.99 2.52
CA VAL A 231 -0.50 3.38 3.86
C VAL A 231 -1.70 3.89 4.66
N HIS A 232 -1.96 3.26 5.80
CA HIS A 232 -3.15 3.55 6.59
C HIS A 232 -2.82 3.81 8.06
N HIS A 233 -3.68 4.52 8.78
CA HIS A 233 -3.53 4.74 10.21
C HIS A 233 -4.34 3.69 11.00
N SER A 234 -3.79 3.25 12.14
CA SER A 234 -4.57 2.50 13.13
C SER A 234 -5.67 3.39 13.74
N GLY A 235 -6.73 2.77 14.27
CA GLY A 235 -7.68 3.45 15.13
C GLY A 235 -7.03 3.94 16.44
N LYS A 236 -7.81 4.63 17.28
CA LYS A 236 -7.36 5.06 18.63
C LYS A 236 -6.94 3.88 19.51
N ASP A 237 -7.55 2.73 19.28
CA ASP A 237 -7.22 1.46 19.94
C ASP A 237 -6.47 0.59 18.92
N GLU A 238 -5.16 0.52 19.08
CA GLU A 238 -4.27 -0.21 18.18
C GLU A 238 -4.52 -1.72 18.17
N THR A 239 -5.13 -2.26 19.22
CA THR A 239 -5.46 -3.69 19.33
C THR A 239 -6.60 -4.09 18.41
N LYS A 240 -7.42 -3.14 17.96
CA LYS A 240 -8.56 -3.36 17.06
C LYS A 240 -8.21 -3.35 15.57
N GLY A 241 -6.92 -3.16 15.23
CA GLY A 241 -6.45 -3.16 13.85
C GLY A 241 -6.51 -1.80 13.15
N ALA A 242 -6.54 -1.81 11.81
CA ALA A 242 -6.64 -0.61 11.00
C ALA A 242 -7.98 0.12 11.25
N ARG A 243 -7.96 1.46 11.17
CA ARG A 243 -9.16 2.29 11.26
C ARG A 243 -10.09 2.06 10.06
N GLY A 244 -11.40 2.23 10.24
CA GLY A 244 -12.38 2.24 9.17
C GLY A 244 -13.14 0.92 8.98
N SER A 245 -13.80 0.79 7.83
CA SER A 245 -14.67 -0.33 7.52
C SER A 245 -13.91 -1.66 7.42
N SER A 246 -14.42 -2.72 8.04
CA SER A 246 -13.90 -4.09 7.92
C SER A 246 -13.88 -4.61 6.48
N ALA A 247 -14.64 -3.99 5.57
CA ALA A 247 -14.65 -4.30 4.15
C ALA A 247 -13.27 -4.07 3.51
N PHE A 248 -12.50 -3.06 3.97
CA PHE A 248 -11.16 -2.82 3.45
C PHE A 248 -10.23 -3.99 3.76
N ARG A 249 -10.14 -4.40 5.03
CA ARG A 249 -9.33 -5.55 5.43
C ARG A 249 -9.74 -6.83 4.71
N ALA A 250 -11.04 -7.04 4.52
CA ALA A 250 -11.56 -8.23 3.81
C ALA A 250 -11.06 -8.27 2.36
N SER A 251 -10.92 -7.13 1.68
CA SER A 251 -10.48 -7.01 0.27
C SER A 251 -8.96 -7.13 0.07
N LEU A 252 -8.15 -6.99 1.12
CA LEU A 252 -6.69 -7.04 1.01
C LEU A 252 -6.18 -8.45 0.72
N ASP A 253 -5.13 -8.54 -0.09
CA ASP A 253 -4.36 -9.75 -0.33
C ASP A 253 -3.23 -9.93 0.71
N ALA A 254 -2.64 -8.82 1.19
CA ALA A 254 -1.69 -8.81 2.30
C ALA A 254 -1.86 -7.56 3.17
N GLU A 255 -1.69 -7.72 4.47
CA GLU A 255 -1.77 -6.62 5.45
C GLU A 255 -0.68 -6.76 6.48
N TYR A 256 -0.03 -5.63 6.80
CA TYR A 256 1.03 -5.57 7.80
C TYR A 256 0.75 -4.48 8.82
N ARG A 257 0.86 -4.84 10.10
CA ARG A 257 0.91 -3.88 11.20
C ARG A 257 2.35 -3.41 11.36
N ILE A 258 2.52 -2.08 11.40
CA ILE A 258 3.78 -1.42 11.64
C ILE A 258 3.70 -0.69 12.98
N ARG A 259 4.59 -1.03 13.90
CA ARG A 259 4.72 -0.34 15.18
C ARG A 259 6.18 0.08 15.41
N ARG A 260 6.39 1.07 16.26
CA ARG A 260 7.73 1.26 16.83
C ARG A 260 8.05 0.08 17.72
N GLU A 261 9.30 -0.31 17.78
CA GLU A 261 9.70 -1.38 18.69
C GLU A 261 9.57 -0.93 20.14
N ASP A 262 10.09 0.26 20.46
CA ASP A 262 9.88 0.94 21.73
C ASP A 262 9.94 2.46 21.56
N ALA A 263 9.66 3.23 22.64
CA ALA A 263 9.61 4.68 22.59
C ALA A 263 11.00 5.34 22.43
N GLY A 264 12.08 4.64 22.73
CA GLY A 264 13.46 5.13 22.73
C GLY A 264 14.30 4.64 21.56
N SER A 265 13.81 3.68 20.76
CA SER A 265 14.55 3.15 19.63
C SER A 265 14.05 3.67 18.28
N GLU A 266 14.97 3.89 17.36
CA GLU A 266 14.65 4.14 15.96
C GLU A 266 14.57 2.80 15.23
N ALA A 267 13.58 1.98 15.61
CA ALA A 267 13.31 0.70 14.99
C ALA A 267 11.81 0.50 14.80
N LEU A 268 11.45 -0.13 13.70
CA LEU A 268 10.10 -0.56 13.41
C LEU A 268 9.97 -2.08 13.48
N VAL A 269 8.78 -2.54 13.84
CA VAL A 269 8.43 -3.96 13.80
C VAL A 269 7.34 -4.16 12.77
N ILE A 270 7.53 -5.15 11.92
CA ILE A 270 6.58 -5.59 10.90
C ILE A 270 5.93 -6.88 11.39
N SER A 271 4.62 -6.85 11.59
CA SER A 271 3.80 -8.04 11.89
C SER A 271 2.84 -8.29 10.73
N CYS A 272 2.89 -9.47 10.12
CA CYS A 272 1.92 -9.87 9.12
C CYS A 272 0.59 -10.17 9.81
N THR A 273 -0.48 -9.47 9.44
CA THR A 273 -1.82 -9.66 10.02
C THR A 273 -2.79 -10.29 9.04
N LYS A 274 -2.39 -10.39 7.77
CA LYS A 274 -3.09 -11.11 6.71
C LYS A 274 -2.14 -11.42 5.56
N MET A 275 -2.16 -12.65 5.08
CA MET A 275 -1.55 -13.06 3.83
C MET A 275 -2.48 -14.07 3.16
N LYS A 276 -2.98 -13.72 1.97
CA LYS A 276 -3.82 -14.61 1.17
C LYS A 276 -2.91 -15.50 0.32
N ASP A 277 -3.27 -16.77 0.22
CA ASP A 277 -2.61 -17.76 -0.65
C ASP A 277 -1.11 -18.03 -0.36
N ALA A 278 -0.60 -17.62 0.82
CA ALA A 278 0.77 -17.90 1.28
C ALA A 278 0.86 -17.90 2.81
N GLU A 279 1.97 -18.38 3.34
CA GLU A 279 2.26 -18.32 4.78
C GLU A 279 2.50 -16.86 5.23
N GLU A 280 2.01 -16.55 6.43
CA GLU A 280 2.26 -15.27 7.07
C GLU A 280 3.74 -15.10 7.41
N LEU A 281 4.27 -13.90 7.14
CA LEU A 281 5.63 -13.55 7.49
C LEU A 281 5.78 -13.55 9.02
N LYS A 282 6.84 -14.17 9.53
CA LYS A 282 7.20 -14.05 10.94
C LYS A 282 7.48 -12.59 11.29
N GLU A 283 7.07 -12.17 12.48
CA GLU A 283 7.34 -10.84 12.99
C GLU A 283 8.84 -10.56 13.01
N ALA A 284 9.24 -9.39 12.56
CA ALA A 284 10.63 -8.97 12.51
C ALA A 284 10.77 -7.48 12.78
N ALA A 285 11.87 -7.11 13.43
CA ALA A 285 12.28 -5.74 13.64
C ALA A 285 13.29 -5.30 12.59
N TYR A 286 13.21 -4.02 12.23
CA TYR A 286 14.12 -3.34 11.30
C TYR A 286 14.55 -2.03 11.92
N ASP A 287 15.85 -1.81 11.97
CA ASP A 287 16.42 -0.59 12.51
C ASP A 287 16.34 0.54 11.47
N LEU A 288 16.29 1.78 11.95
CA LEU A 288 16.39 2.96 11.11
C LEU A 288 17.70 3.68 11.42
N ARG A 289 18.45 4.00 10.36
CA ARG A 289 19.70 4.73 10.44
C ARG A 289 19.48 6.20 10.12
N VAL A 290 20.03 7.11 10.95
CA VAL A 290 20.07 8.54 10.67
C VAL A 290 21.09 8.81 9.56
N VAL A 291 20.71 9.60 8.57
CA VAL A 291 21.54 10.00 7.43
C VAL A 291 21.56 11.52 7.32
N GLU A 292 22.74 12.10 7.30
CA GLU A 292 22.96 13.51 7.04
C GLU A 292 22.76 13.78 5.53
N LEU A 293 22.00 14.82 5.20
CA LEU A 293 21.67 15.15 3.81
C LEU A 293 22.39 16.43 3.33
N PHE A 294 22.16 17.54 4.04
CA PHE A 294 22.74 18.83 3.71
C PHE A 294 22.58 19.78 4.89
N THR A 295 23.34 20.89 4.87
CA THR A 295 23.14 22.01 5.80
C THR A 295 22.27 23.05 5.11
N ASP A 296 21.21 23.51 5.79
CA ASP A 296 20.31 24.52 5.24
C ASP A 296 20.89 25.94 5.31
N ALA A 297 20.09 26.92 4.89
CA ALA A 297 20.50 28.33 4.84
C ALA A 297 20.75 28.93 6.24
N ASP A 298 20.16 28.36 7.28
CA ASP A 298 20.29 28.81 8.68
C ASP A 298 21.44 28.10 9.39
N GLY A 299 22.16 27.22 8.69
CA GLY A 299 23.29 26.45 9.23
C GLY A 299 22.87 25.18 9.97
N GLU A 300 21.60 24.78 9.90
CA GLU A 300 21.09 23.57 10.54
C GLU A 300 21.36 22.33 9.67
N LEU A 301 21.85 21.26 10.29
CA LEU A 301 22.08 19.99 9.61
C LEU A 301 20.73 19.26 9.42
N ILE A 302 20.36 19.10 8.18
CA ILE A 302 19.14 18.39 7.79
C ILE A 302 19.46 16.90 7.63
N THR A 303 18.72 16.09 8.35
CA THR A 303 18.86 14.62 8.36
C THR A 303 17.57 13.94 7.90
N SER A 304 17.66 12.65 7.58
CA SER A 304 16.53 11.76 7.39
C SER A 304 16.87 10.36 7.92
N LEU A 305 15.87 9.48 7.95
CA LEU A 305 16.05 8.08 8.35
C LEU A 305 15.96 7.15 7.13
N VAL A 306 16.73 6.07 7.18
CA VAL A 306 16.66 4.95 6.24
C VAL A 306 16.42 3.67 7.00
N VAL A 307 15.51 2.85 6.50
CA VAL A 307 15.28 1.51 7.03
C VAL A 307 16.47 0.62 6.64
N VAL A 308 17.12 0.04 7.63
CA VAL A 308 18.14 -1.00 7.43
C VAL A 308 17.40 -2.29 7.10
N ASP A 309 17.59 -2.81 5.90
CA ASP A 309 16.87 -3.97 5.37
C ASP A 309 17.43 -5.32 5.86
N ASP A 310 18.00 -5.33 7.08
CA ASP A 310 18.49 -6.51 7.78
C ASP A 310 17.53 -6.87 8.93
N PRO A 311 16.66 -7.88 8.75
CA PRO A 311 15.67 -8.24 9.76
C PRO A 311 16.31 -8.92 10.95
N ARG A 312 15.86 -8.55 12.13
CA ARG A 312 16.19 -9.20 13.38
C ARG A 312 14.93 -9.55 14.19
N PRO A 313 15.02 -10.48 15.17
CA PRO A 313 13.92 -10.69 16.11
C PRO A 313 13.57 -9.36 16.82
N PRO A 314 12.28 -9.05 16.99
CA PRO A 314 11.87 -7.95 17.86
C PRO A 314 12.40 -8.19 19.27
N VAL A 315 12.78 -7.13 19.96
CA VAL A 315 13.02 -7.24 21.40
C VAL A 315 11.66 -7.49 22.04
N GLU A 316 11.47 -8.66 22.59
CA GLU A 316 10.28 -8.99 23.35
C GLU A 316 10.25 -8.09 24.59
N LEU A 317 9.43 -7.03 24.55
CA LEU A 317 9.15 -6.19 25.73
C LEU A 317 8.62 -7.08 26.89
N GLU A 318 7.96 -8.20 26.59
CA GLU A 318 7.51 -9.19 27.54
C GLU A 318 8.67 -9.79 28.37
N ARG A 319 9.87 -10.04 27.78
CA ARG A 319 11.05 -10.44 28.56
C ARG A 319 11.51 -9.35 29.52
N ILE A 320 11.25 -8.09 29.17
CA ILE A 320 11.56 -6.96 30.05
C ILE A 320 10.47 -6.78 31.10
N GLU A 321 9.22 -7.05 30.79
CA GLU A 321 8.07 -6.98 31.72
C GLU A 321 7.97 -8.24 32.61
N GLU A 322 8.20 -9.44 32.08
CA GLU A 322 8.21 -10.70 32.85
C GLU A 322 9.36 -10.78 33.86
N ALA A 323 10.48 -10.09 33.62
CA ALA A 323 11.58 -10.00 34.58
C ALA A 323 11.28 -9.11 35.80
N GLY A 324 10.02 -8.77 36.03
CA GLY A 324 9.45 -8.17 37.25
C GLY A 324 9.92 -6.73 37.55
N ASN A 325 8.96 -5.77 37.61
CA ASN A 325 9.13 -4.38 38.07
C ASN A 325 10.18 -3.54 37.30
N LYS A 326 10.18 -3.55 35.97
CA LYS A 326 10.91 -2.53 35.18
C LYS A 326 10.03 -1.30 34.96
N THR A 327 10.59 -0.15 35.26
CA THR A 327 9.91 1.13 35.08
C THR A 327 10.24 1.69 33.68
N GLU A 328 9.49 2.69 33.25
CA GLU A 328 9.73 3.48 32.04
C GLU A 328 11.21 3.89 31.88
N ASN A 329 11.90 4.17 32.99
CA ASN A 329 13.32 4.52 33.00
C ASN A 329 14.26 3.41 32.51
N HIS A 330 13.94 2.13 32.77
CA HIS A 330 14.72 0.99 32.27
C HIS A 330 14.53 0.82 30.77
N THR A 331 13.31 1.02 30.28
CA THR A 331 12.98 0.95 28.86
C THR A 331 13.68 2.06 28.07
N ALA A 332 13.65 3.29 28.59
CA ALA A 332 14.35 4.42 27.97
C ALA A 332 15.87 4.23 27.94
N LEU A 333 16.46 3.75 29.04
CA LEU A 333 17.90 3.47 29.11
C LEU A 333 18.31 2.37 28.13
N TRP A 334 17.51 1.31 28.01
CA TRP A 334 17.71 0.26 27.02
C TRP A 334 17.66 0.81 25.58
N GLY A 335 16.69 1.69 25.29
CA GLY A 335 16.58 2.38 24.01
C GLY A 335 17.84 3.18 23.66
N CYS A 336 18.42 3.92 24.63
CA CYS A 336 19.68 4.64 24.43
C CYS A 336 20.87 3.72 24.14
N ILE A 337 20.99 2.61 24.88
CA ILE A 337 22.06 1.61 24.67
C ILE A 337 21.97 1.05 23.25
N ARG A 338 20.78 0.64 22.85
CA ARG A 338 20.54 0.10 21.51
C ARG A 338 20.84 1.09 20.39
N SER A 339 20.31 2.31 20.49
CA SER A 339 20.52 3.34 19.48
C SER A 339 22.02 3.59 19.24
N ARG A 340 22.82 3.70 20.31
CA ARG A 340 24.28 3.87 20.17
C ARG A 340 24.95 2.67 19.52
N THR A 341 24.60 1.47 19.96
CA THR A 341 25.19 0.23 19.41
C THR A 341 24.87 0.06 17.92
N GLN A 342 23.63 0.35 17.50
CA GLN A 342 23.19 0.25 16.12
C GLN A 342 23.85 1.29 15.20
N ASN A 343 24.08 2.50 15.72
CA ASN A 343 24.77 3.55 14.97
C ASN A 343 26.30 3.36 14.93
N GLY A 344 26.83 2.34 15.60
CA GLY A 344 28.26 2.15 15.73
C GLY A 344 28.94 3.19 16.63
N ASP A 345 28.15 3.89 17.45
CA ASP A 345 28.63 4.89 18.40
C ASP A 345 29.20 4.21 19.67
N LYS A 346 30.13 4.90 20.31
CA LYS A 346 30.60 4.45 21.63
C LYS A 346 29.43 4.44 22.60
N CYS A 347 29.21 3.29 23.24
CA CYS A 347 28.17 3.12 24.25
C CYS A 347 28.84 2.97 25.63
N THR A 348 28.96 4.10 26.35
CA THR A 348 29.59 4.15 27.68
C THR A 348 28.63 4.71 28.72
N ILE A 349 28.87 4.34 30.00
CA ILE A 349 28.07 4.80 31.14
C ILE A 349 27.92 6.32 31.16
N PRO A 350 28.98 7.14 30.97
CA PRO A 350 28.85 8.61 30.94
C PRO A 350 27.95 9.11 29.80
N LEU A 351 28.14 8.56 28.60
CA LEU A 351 27.36 8.93 27.41
C LEU A 351 25.87 8.59 27.56
N LEU A 352 25.57 7.39 28.04
CA LEU A 352 24.21 6.96 28.33
C LEU A 352 23.53 7.84 29.38
N ARG A 353 24.30 8.29 30.38
CA ARG A 353 23.80 9.22 31.39
C ARG A 353 23.42 10.58 30.79
N ASP A 354 24.20 11.06 29.83
CA ASP A 354 23.92 12.32 29.15
C ASP A 354 22.71 12.19 28.18
N ASP A 355 22.57 11.08 27.52
CA ASP A 355 21.40 10.81 26.67
C ASP A 355 20.10 10.76 27.49
N MET A 356 20.12 10.04 28.62
CA MET A 356 18.97 9.99 29.52
C MET A 356 18.60 11.35 30.09
N LYS A 357 19.60 12.23 30.38
CA LYS A 357 19.35 13.62 30.77
C LYS A 357 18.69 14.43 29.67
N LYS A 358 19.14 14.28 28.40
CA LYS A 358 18.53 14.93 27.23
C LYS A 358 17.08 14.54 27.05
N LEU A 359 16.74 13.30 27.40
CA LEU A 359 15.37 12.78 27.40
C LEU A 359 14.53 13.24 28.61
N GLY A 360 15.10 13.99 29.51
CA GLY A 360 14.38 14.58 30.67
C GLY A 360 14.34 13.70 31.94
N TYR A 361 15.10 12.59 31.97
CA TYR A 361 15.11 11.70 33.14
C TYR A 361 16.03 12.18 34.27
N GLU A 362 15.59 11.98 35.50
CA GLU A 362 16.43 12.28 36.71
C GLU A 362 17.47 11.18 36.96
N MET A 363 18.75 11.54 37.07
CA MET A 363 19.87 10.60 37.17
C MET A 363 20.12 10.01 38.57
N LYS A 364 19.25 10.28 39.56
CA LYS A 364 19.43 9.82 40.95
C LYS A 364 19.56 8.29 41.07
N ASN A 365 18.85 7.53 40.23
CA ASN A 365 18.81 6.08 40.26
C ASN A 365 19.49 5.42 39.03
N PHE A 366 20.22 6.17 38.23
CA PHE A 366 20.74 5.71 36.93
C PHE A 366 21.60 4.44 37.06
N ARG A 367 22.52 4.35 38.03
CA ARG A 367 23.32 3.14 38.26
C ARG A 367 22.48 1.93 38.67
N ARG A 368 21.36 2.14 39.38
CA ARG A 368 20.45 1.08 39.77
C ARG A 368 19.72 0.52 38.54
N TRP A 369 19.40 1.37 37.58
CA TRP A 369 18.78 0.91 36.29
C TRP A 369 19.75 0.08 35.48
N LEU A 370 21.01 0.53 35.32
CA LEU A 370 22.05 -0.23 34.64
C LEU A 370 22.27 -1.61 35.31
N TYR A 371 22.46 -1.62 36.63
CA TYR A 371 22.66 -2.87 37.39
C TYR A 371 21.46 -3.83 37.23
N LYS A 372 20.24 -3.31 37.19
CA LYS A 372 19.05 -4.13 36.99
C LYS A 372 19.03 -4.76 35.59
N LEU A 373 19.38 -4.00 34.55
CA LEU A 373 19.45 -4.52 33.19
C LEU A 373 20.55 -5.58 33.01
N GLU A 374 21.70 -5.37 33.65
CA GLU A 374 22.80 -6.34 33.66
C GLU A 374 22.42 -7.63 34.40
N LYS A 375 21.86 -7.51 35.61
CA LYS A 375 21.39 -8.64 36.41
C LYS A 375 20.33 -9.48 35.68
N ASP A 376 19.49 -8.83 34.91
CA ASP A 376 18.43 -9.50 34.13
C ASP A 376 18.96 -10.06 32.79
N GLY A 377 20.27 -10.00 32.53
CA GLY A 377 20.88 -10.56 31.33
C GLY A 377 20.51 -9.81 30.03
N VAL A 378 20.17 -8.55 30.12
CA VAL A 378 19.81 -7.69 28.96
C VAL A 378 21.05 -7.00 28.40
N ILE A 379 21.99 -6.62 29.26
CA ILE A 379 23.23 -5.93 28.90
C ILE A 379 24.43 -6.57 29.59
N ARG A 380 25.61 -6.32 29.03
CA ARG A 380 26.90 -6.59 29.67
C ARG A 380 27.62 -5.25 29.91
N ILE A 381 28.19 -5.09 31.10
CA ILE A 381 29.00 -3.93 31.47
C ILE A 381 30.44 -4.41 31.64
N ASP A 382 31.38 -3.76 30.94
CA ASP A 382 32.82 -4.00 31.05
C ASP A 382 33.54 -2.68 31.27
N GLY A 383 33.87 -2.39 32.54
CA GLY A 383 34.34 -1.07 32.93
C GLY A 383 33.28 0.01 32.74
N ASP A 384 33.53 0.96 31.84
CA ASP A 384 32.55 1.99 31.46
C ASP A 384 31.77 1.59 30.20
N ASP A 385 32.22 0.58 29.45
CA ASP A 385 31.57 0.14 28.20
C ASP A 385 30.31 -0.68 28.50
N VAL A 386 29.26 -0.43 27.75
CA VAL A 386 27.97 -1.12 27.86
C VAL A 386 27.59 -1.70 26.50
N ALA A 387 27.26 -2.97 26.48
CA ALA A 387 26.81 -3.65 25.26
C ALA A 387 25.53 -4.47 25.53
N PRO A 388 24.62 -4.56 24.55
CA PRO A 388 23.52 -5.53 24.60
C PRO A 388 24.07 -6.97 24.59
N LEU A 389 23.35 -7.88 25.26
CA LEU A 389 23.66 -9.33 25.27
C LEU A 389 22.86 -10.08 24.22
#